data_7ddad5b99bde0b5e263085971d78619c
#
_entry.id   7ddad5b99bde0b5e263085971d78619c
#
_cell.length_a   1.000
_cell.length_b   1.000
_cell.length_c   1.000
_cell.angle_alpha   90.00
_cell.angle_beta   90.00
_cell.angle_gamma   90.00
#
_symmetry.space_group_name_H-M   'P 1'
#
loop_
_entity.id
_entity.type
_entity.pdbx_description
1 polymer ?
#
loop_
_entity_poly.entity_id
_entity_poly.type
_entity_poly.pdbx_seq_one_letter_code
_entity_poly.pdbx_strand_id
1 'polypeptide(L)'
;MCLSVSLNFHRVKDNKPIALVAKQSILVYKVLEVRGKHYYTPYMSKAVNFDDEYGMFFYKTTRFSIDRAYFGGQYHYGVLRGVHSYFDFDKANDSSDFLNKIFDVLNIHYAIIPKGSKFYIGSNCDIASSNLVVFENEAKYNENKEYFGDEPIEFSEYYKKFGTELDSK
;
A
#
# COMPACT_ATOMS: atom_id res chain seq x y z
N MET A 1 11.64 0.43 8.62
CA MET A 1 11.29 1.33 7.51
C MET A 1 10.74 0.50 6.37
N CYS A 2 9.47 0.69 6.04
CA CYS A 2 8.79 -0.21 5.11
C CYS A 2 8.93 0.17 3.63
N LEU A 3 9.24 1.43 3.33
CA LEU A 3 9.22 1.94 1.98
C LEU A 3 10.18 3.13 1.85
N SER A 4 10.97 3.12 0.78
CA SER A 4 11.78 4.28 0.39
C SER A 4 10.98 5.15 -0.58
N VAL A 5 10.74 6.40 -0.20
CA VAL A 5 9.93 7.33 -1.00
C VAL A 5 10.66 7.72 -2.28
N SER A 6 9.97 7.62 -3.40
CA SER A 6 10.48 8.09 -4.69
C SER A 6 10.22 9.59 -4.84
N LEU A 7 11.28 10.39 -4.84
CA LEU A 7 11.16 11.84 -4.98
C LEU A 7 10.63 12.28 -6.35
N ASN A 8 10.66 11.39 -7.34
CA ASN A 8 10.15 11.67 -8.69
C ASN A 8 8.64 11.92 -8.74
N PHE A 9 7.91 11.47 -7.72
CA PHE A 9 6.45 11.57 -7.67
C PHE A 9 5.92 12.57 -6.66
N HIS A 10 6.79 13.22 -5.90
CA HIS A 10 6.38 14.06 -4.77
C HIS A 10 6.98 15.46 -4.86
N ARG A 11 6.17 16.45 -4.51
CA ARG A 11 6.70 17.79 -4.19
C ARG A 11 7.44 17.73 -2.87
N VAL A 12 8.39 18.63 -2.71
CA VAL A 12 9.21 18.73 -1.50
C VAL A 12 8.92 20.06 -0.82
N LYS A 13 8.68 20.02 0.48
CA LYS A 13 8.51 21.20 1.33
C LYS A 13 9.33 21.03 2.59
N ASP A 14 10.11 22.06 2.95
CA ASP A 14 11.01 22.02 4.10
C ASP A 14 11.93 20.78 4.08
N ASN A 15 12.47 20.49 2.90
CA ASN A 15 13.33 19.34 2.62
C ASN A 15 12.69 17.96 2.84
N LYS A 16 11.35 17.88 2.85
CA LYS A 16 10.63 16.62 2.99
C LYS A 16 9.63 16.43 1.84
N PRO A 17 9.50 15.21 1.30
CA PRO A 17 8.44 14.94 0.33
C PRO A 17 7.06 15.07 0.99
N ILE A 18 6.11 15.57 0.22
CA ILE A 18 4.73 15.76 0.66
C ILE A 18 3.91 14.56 0.23
N ALA A 19 3.08 14.03 1.15
CA ALA A 19 2.17 12.95 0.83
C ALA A 19 1.14 13.38 -0.23
N LEU A 20 0.82 12.45 -1.12
CA LEU A 20 -0.31 12.58 -2.03
C LEU A 20 -1.61 12.25 -1.29
N VAL A 21 -2.72 12.80 -1.77
CA VAL A 21 -4.05 12.47 -1.28
C VAL A 21 -4.82 11.77 -2.39
N ALA A 22 -5.35 10.60 -2.13
CA ALA A 22 -6.08 9.82 -3.12
C ALA A 22 -7.35 10.52 -3.55
N LYS A 23 -7.43 10.90 -4.82
CA LYS A 23 -8.59 11.57 -5.45
C LYS A 23 -9.68 10.57 -5.86
N GLN A 24 -9.34 9.32 -5.92
CA GLN A 24 -10.21 8.19 -6.18
C GLN A 24 -9.61 6.97 -5.47
N SER A 25 -10.44 5.99 -5.11
CA SER A 25 -9.93 4.74 -4.51
C SER A 25 -9.01 4.02 -5.48
N ILE A 26 -7.89 3.50 -4.97
CA ILE A 26 -6.83 2.88 -5.77
C ILE A 26 -6.76 1.39 -5.43
N LEU A 27 -6.85 0.54 -6.47
CA LEU A 27 -6.60 -0.89 -6.33
C LEU A 27 -5.10 -1.13 -6.18
N VAL A 28 -4.74 -1.82 -5.11
CA VAL A 28 -3.37 -2.24 -4.82
C VAL A 28 -3.36 -3.69 -4.33
N TYR A 29 -2.17 -4.21 -4.06
CA TYR A 29 -1.97 -5.61 -3.69
C TYR A 29 -1.21 -5.70 -2.39
N LYS A 30 -1.76 -6.46 -1.43
CA LYS A 30 -1.16 -6.69 -0.12
C LYS A 30 -0.69 -8.13 0.00
N VAL A 31 0.57 -8.32 0.38
CA VAL A 31 1.14 -9.64 0.66
C VAL A 31 0.90 -9.96 2.13
N LEU A 32 0.29 -11.12 2.40
CA LEU A 32 0.05 -11.63 3.75
C LEU A 32 0.64 -13.03 3.91
N GLU A 33 1.13 -13.32 5.12
CA GLU A 33 1.57 -14.64 5.50
C GLU A 33 0.36 -15.47 6.00
N VAL A 34 0.28 -16.72 5.55
CA VAL A 34 -0.78 -17.65 5.95
C VAL A 34 -0.20 -18.68 6.92
N ARG A 35 -0.82 -18.81 8.09
CA ARG A 35 -0.50 -19.84 9.08
C ARG A 35 -1.77 -20.58 9.46
N GLY A 36 -1.97 -21.78 8.90
CA GLY A 36 -3.21 -22.53 9.08
C GLY A 36 -4.40 -21.77 8.48
N LYS A 37 -5.36 -21.39 9.32
CA LYS A 37 -6.55 -20.62 8.91
C LYS A 37 -6.42 -19.12 9.17
N HIS A 38 -5.24 -18.66 9.60
CA HIS A 38 -5.03 -17.29 10.02
C HIS A 38 -4.07 -16.55 9.09
N TYR A 39 -4.26 -15.24 8.98
CA TYR A 39 -3.45 -14.34 8.17
C TYR A 39 -2.67 -13.38 9.06
N TYR A 40 -1.43 -13.10 8.66
CA TYR A 40 -0.54 -12.20 9.39
C TYR A 40 0.21 -11.29 8.44
N THR A 41 0.58 -10.10 8.92
CA THR A 41 1.48 -9.25 8.16
C THR A 41 2.89 -9.87 8.18
N PRO A 42 3.59 -9.94 7.03
CA PRO A 42 4.99 -10.34 7.02
C PRO A 42 5.82 -9.43 7.92
N TYR A 43 6.91 -9.93 8.47
CA TYR A 43 7.84 -9.26 9.38
C TYR A 43 7.29 -8.84 10.74
N MET A 44 6.13 -8.20 10.80
CA MET A 44 5.54 -7.71 12.05
C MET A 44 4.67 -8.74 12.74
N SER A 45 4.29 -9.80 12.03
CA SER A 45 3.42 -10.88 12.53
C SER A 45 2.13 -10.39 13.20
N LYS A 46 1.57 -9.29 12.70
CA LYS A 46 0.28 -8.78 13.17
C LYS A 46 -0.85 -9.57 12.54
N ALA A 47 -1.78 -10.03 13.37
CA ALA A 47 -2.94 -10.77 12.89
C ALA A 47 -3.86 -9.89 12.02
N VAL A 48 -4.36 -10.50 10.94
CA VAL A 48 -5.32 -9.89 10.04
C VAL A 48 -6.59 -10.73 10.08
N ASN A 49 -7.67 -10.16 10.63
CA ASN A 49 -8.95 -10.83 10.79
C ASN A 49 -9.99 -10.21 9.87
N PHE A 50 -10.38 -10.94 8.83
CA PHE A 50 -11.42 -10.49 7.90
C PHE A 50 -12.80 -10.66 8.54
N ASP A 51 -13.69 -9.67 8.36
CA ASP A 51 -15.05 -9.81 8.83
C ASP A 51 -15.81 -10.84 7.98
N ASP A 52 -16.82 -11.49 8.60
CA ASP A 52 -17.55 -12.60 7.97
C ASP A 52 -18.50 -12.12 6.86
N GLU A 53 -19.01 -10.91 6.95
CA GLU A 53 -20.00 -10.39 6.00
C GLU A 53 -19.35 -9.87 4.72
N TYR A 54 -18.36 -8.95 4.86
CA TYR A 54 -17.74 -8.27 3.72
C TYR A 54 -16.40 -8.85 3.34
N GLY A 55 -15.80 -9.69 4.19
CA GLY A 55 -14.45 -10.22 3.97
C GLY A 55 -13.38 -9.15 3.90
N MET A 56 -13.51 -8.09 4.70
CA MET A 56 -12.61 -6.95 4.71
C MET A 56 -11.83 -6.84 6.02
N PHE A 57 -10.63 -6.29 5.93
CA PHE A 57 -9.83 -5.87 7.08
C PHE A 57 -9.36 -4.45 6.86
N PHE A 58 -9.62 -3.57 7.84
CA PHE A 58 -9.29 -2.15 7.76
C PHE A 58 -7.99 -1.87 8.51
N TYR A 59 -6.99 -1.38 7.77
CA TYR A 59 -5.79 -0.77 8.36
C TYR A 59 -5.99 0.74 8.45
N LYS A 60 -5.73 1.30 9.62
CA LYS A 60 -5.70 2.75 9.82
C LYS A 60 -4.47 3.13 10.62
N THR A 61 -3.70 4.04 10.10
CA THR A 61 -2.51 4.54 10.78
C THR A 61 -2.80 5.93 11.35
N THR A 62 -2.72 6.06 12.68
CA THR A 62 -2.99 7.33 13.36
C THR A 62 -1.84 8.33 13.26
N ARG A 63 -0.63 7.87 13.01
CA ARG A 63 0.57 8.70 12.91
C ARG A 63 1.33 8.39 11.61
N PHE A 64 0.68 8.67 10.50
CA PHE A 64 1.29 8.52 9.19
C PHE A 64 2.44 9.51 9.04
N SER A 65 3.68 9.00 8.95
CA SER A 65 4.88 9.84 9.01
C SER A 65 6.02 9.25 8.20
N ILE A 66 6.92 10.14 7.79
CA ILE A 66 8.18 9.80 7.14
C ILE A 66 9.35 10.28 7.99
N ASP A 67 10.50 9.67 7.79
CA ASP A 67 11.76 10.12 8.37
C ASP A 67 12.87 10.06 7.33
N ARG A 68 13.90 10.83 7.60
CA ARG A 68 15.09 10.92 6.77
C ARG A 68 16.19 10.04 7.36
N ALA A 69 16.75 9.17 6.54
CA ALA A 69 17.89 8.35 6.91
C ALA A 69 19.04 8.59 5.93
N TYR A 70 20.26 8.63 6.45
CA TYR A 70 21.47 8.71 5.64
C TYR A 70 21.96 7.29 5.36
N PHE A 71 22.04 6.95 4.08
CA PHE A 71 22.42 5.61 3.68
C PHE A 71 23.13 5.66 2.32
N GLY A 72 24.23 4.94 2.18
CA GLY A 72 24.97 4.87 0.92
C GLY A 72 25.50 6.22 0.41
N GLY A 73 25.84 7.14 1.30
CA GLY A 73 26.30 8.48 0.93
C GLY A 73 25.21 9.48 0.57
N GLN A 74 23.94 9.10 0.72
CA GLN A 74 22.77 9.92 0.37
C GLN A 74 21.72 9.91 1.44
N TYR A 75 20.90 10.96 1.47
CA TYR A 75 19.69 10.99 2.29
C TYR A 75 18.52 10.34 1.56
N HIS A 76 17.83 9.46 2.26
CA HIS A 76 16.61 8.80 1.82
C HIS A 76 15.47 9.13 2.77
N TYR A 77 14.26 9.19 2.23
CA TYR A 77 13.06 9.32 3.04
C TYR A 77 12.35 7.97 3.09
N GLY A 78 12.04 7.52 4.28
CA GLY A 78 11.33 6.28 4.48
C GLY A 78 10.04 6.50 5.24
N VAL A 79 9.02 5.71 4.94
CA VAL A 79 7.78 5.74 5.70
C VAL A 79 7.97 4.95 6.99
N LEU A 80 7.83 5.61 8.11
CA LEU A 80 7.94 4.99 9.43
C LEU A 80 6.65 4.32 9.84
N ARG A 81 5.55 5.01 9.63
CA ARG A 81 4.21 4.56 10.02
C ARG A 81 3.28 4.73 8.86
N GLY A 82 2.98 3.65 8.22
CA GLY A 82 2.09 3.55 7.09
C GLY A 82 1.84 2.10 6.77
N VAL A 83 0.85 1.84 5.96
CA VAL A 83 0.52 0.49 5.53
C VAL A 83 1.10 0.27 4.14
N HIS A 84 1.97 -0.70 4.03
CA HIS A 84 2.68 -1.04 2.80
C HIS A 84 1.82 -1.92 1.89
N SER A 85 1.82 -1.61 0.60
CA SER A 85 1.21 -2.42 -0.47
C SER A 85 1.97 -2.19 -1.77
N TYR A 86 1.64 -2.98 -2.79
CA TYR A 86 2.20 -2.83 -4.14
C TYR A 86 1.11 -2.36 -5.09
N PHE A 87 1.45 -1.45 -6.01
CA PHE A 87 0.50 -1.04 -7.06
C PHE A 87 0.63 -1.88 -8.34
N ASP A 88 1.57 -2.78 -8.40
CA ASP A 88 1.82 -3.68 -9.52
C ASP A 88 1.75 -5.13 -9.01
N PHE A 89 0.88 -5.95 -9.63
CA PHE A 89 0.70 -7.34 -9.23
C PHE A 89 1.98 -8.16 -9.40
N ASP A 90 2.72 -7.95 -10.50
CA ASP A 90 3.95 -8.70 -10.77
C ASP A 90 5.01 -8.40 -9.71
N LYS A 91 5.10 -7.16 -9.26
CA LYS A 91 6.02 -6.78 -8.16
C LYS A 91 5.59 -7.38 -6.81
N ALA A 92 4.29 -7.43 -6.54
CA ALA A 92 3.78 -8.14 -5.37
C ALA A 92 4.13 -9.61 -5.42
N ASN A 93 3.99 -10.24 -6.58
CA ASN A 93 4.32 -11.64 -6.81
C ASN A 93 5.83 -11.90 -6.67
N ASP A 94 6.68 -11.06 -7.25
CA ASP A 94 8.14 -11.15 -7.10
C ASP A 94 8.55 -11.04 -5.63
N SER A 95 7.95 -10.12 -4.89
CA SER A 95 8.17 -9.95 -3.46
C SER A 95 7.71 -11.19 -2.67
N SER A 96 6.57 -11.75 -3.04
CA SER A 96 6.06 -12.99 -2.44
C SER A 96 7.03 -14.15 -2.67
N ASP A 97 7.54 -14.32 -3.88
CA ASP A 97 8.52 -15.36 -4.20
C ASP A 97 9.81 -15.22 -3.40
N PHE A 98 10.30 -13.99 -3.25
CA PHE A 98 11.46 -13.72 -2.40
C PHE A 98 11.19 -14.04 -0.93
N LEU A 99 10.06 -13.59 -0.41
CA LEU A 99 9.69 -13.80 0.99
C LEU A 99 9.37 -15.25 1.31
N ASN A 100 8.91 -16.06 0.35
CA ASN A 100 8.69 -17.50 0.52
C ASN A 100 9.95 -18.27 0.91
N LYS A 101 11.12 -17.70 0.71
CA LYS A 101 12.38 -18.26 1.20
C LYS A 101 12.57 -18.10 2.72
N ILE A 102 11.81 -17.17 3.31
CA ILE A 102 11.88 -16.80 4.72
C ILE A 102 10.63 -17.25 5.47
N PHE A 103 9.45 -17.12 4.82
CA PHE A 103 8.16 -17.46 5.38
C PHE A 103 7.54 -18.65 4.64
N ASP A 104 6.78 -19.49 5.35
CA ASP A 104 6.26 -20.74 4.81
C ASP A 104 5.27 -20.57 3.66
N VAL A 105 4.27 -19.71 3.81
CA VAL A 105 3.24 -19.48 2.80
C VAL A 105 2.85 -18.01 2.76
N LEU A 106 2.86 -17.44 1.56
CA LEU A 106 2.43 -16.06 1.32
C LEU A 106 1.30 -16.02 0.28
N ASN A 107 0.32 -15.16 0.52
CA ASN A 107 -0.76 -14.87 -0.42
C ASN A 107 -0.75 -13.40 -0.82
N ILE A 108 -1.20 -13.14 -2.06
CA ILE A 108 -1.44 -11.79 -2.55
C ILE A 108 -2.93 -11.51 -2.45
N HIS A 109 -3.30 -10.43 -1.76
CA HIS A 109 -4.68 -10.01 -1.56
C HIS A 109 -4.96 -8.71 -2.29
N TYR A 110 -6.11 -8.63 -2.94
CA TYR A 110 -6.62 -7.35 -3.44
C TYR A 110 -6.89 -6.42 -2.26
N ALA A 111 -6.52 -5.18 -2.44
CA ALA A 111 -6.70 -4.16 -1.41
C ALA A 111 -7.05 -2.82 -2.07
N ILE A 112 -7.62 -1.93 -1.28
CA ILE A 112 -8.02 -0.60 -1.74
C ILE A 112 -7.39 0.44 -0.82
N ILE A 113 -6.76 1.45 -1.43
CA ILE A 113 -6.46 2.70 -0.75
C ILE A 113 -7.69 3.58 -0.93
N PRO A 114 -8.50 3.82 0.13
CA PRO A 114 -9.72 4.59 -0.02
C PRO A 114 -9.46 6.04 -0.43
N LYS A 115 -10.36 6.60 -1.22
CA LYS A 115 -10.36 8.02 -1.55
C LYS A 115 -10.19 8.87 -0.28
N GLY A 116 -9.33 9.88 -0.34
CA GLY A 116 -9.02 10.76 0.78
C GLY A 116 -7.84 10.29 1.65
N SER A 117 -7.37 9.07 1.46
CA SER A 117 -6.18 8.57 2.19
C SER A 117 -4.92 9.28 1.70
N LYS A 118 -3.99 9.50 2.63
CA LYS A 118 -2.65 9.98 2.28
C LYS A 118 -1.77 8.81 1.88
N PHE A 119 -0.88 9.02 0.92
CA PHE A 119 0.06 7.97 0.50
C PHE A 119 1.36 8.52 -0.04
N TYR A 120 2.41 7.69 0.02
CA TYR A 120 3.70 7.92 -0.62
C TYR A 120 3.97 6.80 -1.61
N ILE A 121 4.52 7.17 -2.76
CA ILE A 121 4.95 6.22 -3.79
C ILE A 121 6.41 5.88 -3.54
N GLY A 122 6.72 4.59 -3.50
CA GLY A 122 8.07 4.08 -3.33
C GLY A 122 8.76 3.79 -4.65
N SER A 123 10.05 3.45 -4.55
CA SER A 123 10.91 3.19 -5.71
C SER A 123 10.73 1.79 -6.32
N ASN A 124 10.00 0.89 -5.66
CA ASN A 124 9.82 -0.51 -6.07
C ASN A 124 8.37 -0.86 -6.44
N CYS A 125 7.67 0.05 -7.11
CA CYS A 125 6.25 -0.12 -7.45
C CYS A 125 5.38 -0.39 -6.21
N ASP A 126 5.76 0.22 -5.10
CA ASP A 126 5.09 0.08 -3.82
C ASP A 126 4.52 1.42 -3.35
N ILE A 127 3.54 1.32 -2.46
CA ILE A 127 2.85 2.46 -1.88
C ILE A 127 2.77 2.24 -0.37
N ALA A 128 3.00 3.29 0.40
CA ALA A 128 2.66 3.31 1.82
C ALA A 128 1.53 4.30 2.03
N SER A 129 0.45 3.87 2.65
CA SER A 129 -0.76 4.68 2.83
C SER A 129 -1.17 4.80 4.29
N SER A 130 -1.96 5.83 4.58
CA SER A 130 -2.53 6.04 5.91
C SER A 130 -3.65 5.05 6.21
N ASN A 131 -4.41 4.66 5.19
CA ASN A 131 -5.49 3.70 5.29
C ASN A 131 -5.38 2.67 4.18
N LEU A 132 -5.75 1.44 4.47
CA LEU A 132 -5.81 0.36 3.49
C LEU A 132 -6.92 -0.59 3.89
N VAL A 133 -7.69 -1.04 2.92
CA VAL A 133 -8.70 -2.08 3.11
C VAL A 133 -8.27 -3.31 2.34
N VAL A 134 -8.05 -4.42 3.02
CA VAL A 134 -7.63 -5.69 2.44
C VAL A 134 -8.81 -6.64 2.37
N PHE A 135 -8.95 -7.36 1.26
CA PHE A 135 -10.01 -8.34 1.06
C PHE A 135 -9.48 -9.76 1.24
N GLU A 136 -10.31 -10.61 1.82
CA GLU A 136 -9.96 -12.01 2.08
C GLU A 136 -9.63 -12.76 0.79
N ASN A 137 -10.41 -12.50 -0.28
CA ASN A 137 -10.22 -13.11 -1.60
C ASN A 137 -10.80 -12.23 -2.70
N GLU A 138 -10.55 -12.62 -3.95
CA GLU A 138 -11.02 -11.88 -5.12
C GLU A 138 -12.54 -11.77 -5.20
N ALA A 139 -13.27 -12.82 -4.79
CA ALA A 139 -14.72 -12.80 -4.77
C ALA A 139 -15.26 -11.72 -3.85
N LYS A 140 -14.72 -11.62 -2.63
CA LYS A 140 -15.09 -10.57 -1.68
C LYS A 140 -14.74 -9.17 -2.18
N TYR A 141 -13.59 -9.02 -2.85
CA TYR A 141 -13.24 -7.77 -3.51
C TYR A 141 -14.28 -7.39 -4.57
N ASN A 142 -14.61 -8.29 -5.48
CA ASN A 142 -15.57 -8.02 -6.55
C ASN A 142 -16.97 -7.67 -6.03
N GLU A 143 -17.40 -8.32 -4.94
CA GLU A 143 -18.69 -8.05 -4.31
C GLU A 143 -18.75 -6.69 -3.62
N ASN A 144 -17.64 -6.22 -3.03
CA ASN A 144 -17.64 -5.09 -2.08
C ASN A 144 -16.72 -3.93 -2.47
N LYS A 145 -16.10 -3.96 -3.65
CA LYS A 145 -15.14 -2.93 -4.09
C LYS A 145 -15.70 -1.52 -4.12
N GLU A 146 -17.01 -1.36 -4.28
CA GLU A 146 -17.68 -0.06 -4.30
C GLU A 146 -18.19 0.39 -2.91
N TYR A 147 -17.83 -0.32 -1.85
CA TYR A 147 -18.25 -0.02 -0.49
C TYR A 147 -17.94 1.44 -0.08
N PHE A 148 -16.86 2.01 -0.60
CA PHE A 148 -16.42 3.38 -0.27
C PHE A 148 -17.04 4.46 -1.16
N GLY A 149 -18.03 4.12 -1.99
CA GLY A 149 -18.80 5.06 -2.78
C GLY A 149 -18.21 5.39 -4.15
N ASP A 150 -17.07 4.83 -4.51
CA ASP A 150 -16.48 4.98 -5.83
C ASP A 150 -15.91 3.63 -6.31
N GLU A 151 -15.61 3.53 -7.61
CA GLU A 151 -14.97 2.35 -8.17
C GLU A 151 -13.45 2.50 -8.06
N PRO A 152 -12.75 1.53 -7.40
CA PRO A 152 -11.28 1.56 -7.38
C PRO A 152 -10.71 1.32 -8.76
N ILE A 153 -9.63 2.02 -9.06
CA ILE A 153 -8.88 1.88 -10.32
C ILE A 153 -7.44 1.49 -10.01
N GLU A 154 -6.80 0.79 -10.95
CA GLU A 154 -5.38 0.48 -10.84
C GLU A 154 -4.54 1.76 -10.84
N PHE A 155 -3.35 1.70 -10.24
CA PHE A 155 -2.49 2.88 -10.12
C PHE A 155 -2.09 3.44 -11.49
N SER A 156 -1.86 2.61 -12.49
CA SER A 156 -1.54 3.08 -13.85
C SER A 156 -2.66 3.94 -14.44
N GLU A 157 -3.91 3.56 -14.24
CA GLU A 157 -5.08 4.32 -14.65
C GLU A 157 -5.23 5.59 -13.80
N TYR A 158 -5.03 5.47 -12.49
CA TYR A 158 -5.03 6.61 -11.58
C TYR A 158 -4.01 7.67 -12.01
N TYR A 159 -2.80 7.24 -12.33
CA TYR A 159 -1.74 8.15 -12.78
C TYR A 159 -2.10 8.85 -14.09
N LYS A 160 -2.66 8.12 -15.05
CA LYS A 160 -3.14 8.72 -16.32
C LYS A 160 -4.23 9.76 -16.09
N LYS A 161 -5.12 9.53 -15.12
CA LYS A 161 -6.27 10.38 -14.86
C LYS A 161 -5.92 11.62 -14.03
N PHE A 162 -5.07 11.46 -13.03
CA PHE A 162 -4.79 12.51 -12.03
C PHE A 162 -3.34 12.98 -12.02
N GLY A 163 -2.40 12.15 -12.49
CA GLY A 163 -0.98 12.42 -12.38
C GLY A 163 -0.48 12.38 -10.94
N THR A 164 0.58 13.12 -10.68
CA THR A 164 1.14 13.33 -9.34
C THR A 164 1.20 14.82 -9.04
N GLU A 165 1.60 15.17 -7.82
CA GLU A 165 1.81 16.57 -7.41
C GLU A 165 2.80 17.31 -8.34
N LEU A 166 3.76 16.62 -8.95
CA LEU A 166 4.73 17.21 -9.87
C LEU A 166 4.12 17.53 -11.24
N ASP A 167 3.08 16.78 -11.64
CA ASP A 167 2.43 16.90 -12.93
C ASP A 167 1.28 17.93 -12.91
N SER A 168 0.82 18.32 -11.73
CA SER A 168 -0.33 19.22 -11.53
C SER A 168 0.03 20.70 -11.54
N LYS A 169 1.03 21.08 -12.30
CA LYS A 169 1.43 22.49 -12.48
C LYS A 169 0.55 23.20 -13.51
#